data_7b4bd6fd9a788c892cca162b6a4e0b4b
#
_entry.id   7b4bd6fd9a788c892cca162b6a4e0b4b
#
_cell.length_a   1.000
_cell.length_b   1.000
_cell.length_c   1.000
_cell.angle_alpha   90.00
_cell.angle_beta   90.00
_cell.angle_gamma   90.00
#
_symmetry.space_group_name_H-M   'P 1'
#
loop_
_entity.id
_entity.type
_entity.pdbx_description
1 polymer ?
#
loop_
_entity_poly.entity_id
_entity_poly.type
_entity_poly.pdbx_seq_one_letter_code
_entity_poly.pdbx_strand_id
1 'polypeptide(L)'
;FIRPDVMYVFQRVLEGNGLLISEDGGRRVDANPWFRLIATANTCGQGDETGMYMGARPQSMATLDRFENWVSVDYMKPKKETAWLKGVVPMLSDDMASQMISYAGEHRVAFVDGKIMQPLSPRGLRAMAKRFVSTMTLVDNEANALAEAFGSTILDRCTSQDKVVLEGLYQRINK
;
A
#
# COMPACT_ATOMS: atom_id res chain seq x y z
N PHE A 1 -14.17 -0.03 1.17
CA PHE A 1 -14.49 -1.10 2.16
C PHE A 1 -15.90 -1.62 1.89
N ILE A 2 -16.04 -2.94 1.71
CA ILE A 2 -17.36 -3.57 1.58
C ILE A 2 -17.98 -3.64 2.98
N ARG A 3 -19.22 -3.22 3.11
CA ARG A 3 -19.99 -3.35 4.36
C ARG A 3 -20.30 -4.85 4.59
N PRO A 4 -20.31 -5.32 5.86
CA PRO A 4 -20.58 -6.74 6.15
C PRO A 4 -21.92 -7.23 5.62
N ASP A 5 -22.97 -6.40 5.63
CA ASP A 5 -24.29 -6.72 5.10
C ASP A 5 -24.27 -6.94 3.58
N VAL A 6 -23.46 -6.18 2.84
CA VAL A 6 -23.27 -6.38 1.40
C VAL A 6 -22.49 -7.67 1.11
N MET A 7 -21.55 -8.04 1.98
CA MET A 7 -20.80 -9.28 1.82
C MET A 7 -21.66 -10.54 1.90
N TYR A 8 -22.76 -10.51 2.62
CA TYR A 8 -23.69 -11.66 2.68
C TYR A 8 -24.28 -12.02 1.31
N VAL A 9 -24.43 -11.05 0.43
CA VAL A 9 -24.93 -11.29 -0.95
C VAL A 9 -23.94 -12.19 -1.72
N PHE A 10 -22.63 -12.05 -1.46
CA PHE A 10 -21.59 -12.82 -2.12
C PHE A 10 -21.37 -14.22 -1.51
N GLN A 11 -21.88 -14.51 -0.33
CA GLN A 11 -21.72 -15.84 0.29
C GLN A 11 -22.22 -16.98 -0.61
N ARG A 12 -23.37 -16.78 -1.23
CA ARG A 12 -23.93 -17.79 -2.17
C ARG A 12 -23.01 -18.02 -3.37
N VAL A 13 -22.41 -16.95 -3.89
CA VAL A 13 -21.48 -17.03 -5.01
C VAL A 13 -20.18 -17.73 -4.62
N LEU A 14 -19.68 -17.47 -3.41
CA LEU A 14 -18.50 -18.14 -2.86
C LEU A 14 -18.74 -19.64 -2.63
N GLU A 15 -20.00 -20.06 -2.37
CA GLU A 15 -20.42 -21.46 -2.24
C GLU A 15 -20.71 -22.14 -3.60
N GLY A 16 -20.41 -21.47 -4.71
CA GLY A 16 -20.71 -22.00 -6.05
C GLY A 16 -22.17 -21.90 -6.47
N ASN A 17 -22.99 -21.21 -5.67
CA ASN A 17 -24.39 -20.95 -6.00
C ASN A 17 -24.52 -19.63 -6.80
N GLY A 18 -25.59 -19.52 -7.59
CA GLY A 18 -25.87 -18.30 -8.35
C GLY A 18 -26.23 -17.11 -7.46
N LEU A 19 -25.95 -15.92 -7.95
CA LEU A 19 -26.39 -14.67 -7.36
C LEU A 19 -27.90 -14.51 -7.51
N LEU A 20 -28.60 -14.16 -6.42
CA LEU A 20 -30.03 -13.84 -6.44
C LEU A 20 -30.19 -12.32 -6.42
N ILE A 21 -30.86 -11.77 -7.43
CA ILE A 21 -31.14 -10.33 -7.52
C ILE A 21 -32.58 -10.12 -7.08
N SER A 22 -32.76 -9.80 -5.80
CA SER A 22 -34.09 -9.62 -5.18
C SER A 22 -34.88 -8.48 -5.82
N GLU A 23 -34.21 -7.39 -6.19
CA GLU A 23 -34.77 -6.20 -6.80
C GLU A 23 -35.24 -6.43 -8.24
N ASP A 24 -34.86 -7.54 -8.87
CA ASP A 24 -35.26 -7.95 -10.22
C ASP A 24 -36.14 -9.21 -10.13
N GLY A 25 -37.19 -9.16 -9.31
CA GLY A 25 -38.16 -10.24 -9.18
C GLY A 25 -37.56 -11.57 -8.69
N GLY A 26 -36.42 -11.56 -8.03
CA GLY A 26 -35.73 -12.77 -7.59
C GLY A 26 -34.99 -13.50 -8.71
N ARG A 27 -34.57 -12.80 -9.76
CA ARG A 27 -33.79 -13.39 -10.85
C ARG A 27 -32.49 -14.00 -10.34
N ARG A 28 -32.29 -15.26 -10.72
CA ARG A 28 -31.02 -15.96 -10.45
C ARG A 28 -30.06 -15.79 -11.62
N VAL A 29 -28.80 -15.46 -11.30
CA VAL A 29 -27.70 -15.38 -12.26
C VAL A 29 -26.64 -16.39 -11.84
N ASP A 30 -26.46 -17.45 -12.62
CA ASP A 30 -25.45 -18.47 -12.35
C ASP A 30 -24.07 -18.00 -12.84
N ALA A 31 -23.03 -18.34 -12.07
CA ALA A 31 -21.66 -17.99 -12.43
C ALA A 31 -21.17 -18.82 -13.63
N ASN A 32 -20.45 -18.19 -14.53
CA ASN A 32 -19.73 -18.90 -15.59
C ASN A 32 -18.72 -19.88 -14.96
N PRO A 33 -18.46 -21.08 -15.51
CA PRO A 33 -17.47 -22.03 -14.99
C PRO A 33 -16.07 -21.46 -14.80
N TRP A 34 -15.72 -20.42 -15.56
CA TRP A 34 -14.43 -19.72 -15.44
C TRP A 34 -14.47 -18.50 -14.53
N PHE A 35 -15.61 -18.22 -13.91
CA PHE A 35 -15.72 -17.12 -12.94
C PHE A 35 -14.82 -17.37 -11.74
N ARG A 36 -14.14 -16.33 -11.31
CA ARG A 36 -13.32 -16.32 -10.07
C ARG A 36 -13.57 -15.03 -9.32
N LEU A 37 -13.78 -15.14 -8.02
CA LEU A 37 -13.90 -13.99 -7.12
C LEU A 37 -12.57 -13.78 -6.41
N ILE A 38 -11.99 -12.59 -6.57
CA ILE A 38 -10.76 -12.20 -5.90
C ILE A 38 -11.07 -10.96 -5.07
N ALA A 39 -10.69 -10.99 -3.79
CA ALA A 39 -10.80 -9.85 -2.89
C ALA A 39 -9.42 -9.38 -2.45
N THR A 40 -9.29 -8.08 -2.21
CA THR A 40 -8.10 -7.49 -1.59
C THR A 40 -8.50 -6.75 -0.32
N ALA A 41 -7.67 -6.85 0.71
CA ALA A 41 -7.91 -6.18 1.97
C ALA A 41 -6.59 -5.70 2.58
N ASN A 42 -6.65 -4.65 3.39
CA ASN A 42 -5.51 -4.16 4.16
C ASN A 42 -5.43 -4.82 5.56
N THR A 43 -6.47 -5.54 5.94
CA THR A 43 -6.57 -6.25 7.22
C THR A 43 -7.01 -7.69 6.96
N CYS A 44 -6.82 -8.57 7.93
CA CYS A 44 -7.28 -9.97 7.85
C CYS A 44 -8.81 -10.13 8.04
N GLY A 45 -9.59 -9.06 7.88
CA GLY A 45 -11.04 -9.08 8.04
C GLY A 45 -11.53 -8.97 9.49
N GLN A 46 -10.65 -8.83 10.47
CA GLN A 46 -10.99 -8.70 11.89
C GLN A 46 -11.14 -7.22 12.33
N GLY A 47 -11.12 -6.29 11.38
CA GLY A 47 -11.10 -4.85 11.66
C GLY A 47 -9.68 -4.30 11.68
N ASP A 48 -9.54 -3.09 12.21
CA ASP A 48 -8.25 -2.40 12.29
C ASP A 48 -7.87 -2.15 13.75
N GLU A 49 -6.96 -2.95 14.27
CA GLU A 49 -6.41 -2.79 15.62
C GLU A 49 -5.36 -1.68 15.70
N THR A 50 -4.84 -1.23 14.55
CA THR A 50 -3.75 -0.25 14.49
C THR A 50 -4.24 1.19 14.38
N GLY A 51 -5.52 1.42 14.10
CA GLY A 51 -6.10 2.74 13.84
C GLY A 51 -5.74 3.34 12.47
N MET A 52 -4.93 2.65 11.67
CA MET A 52 -4.51 3.15 10.34
C MET A 52 -5.61 3.03 9.27
N TYR A 53 -6.53 2.11 9.46
CA TYR A 53 -7.60 1.79 8.51
C TYR A 53 -8.98 1.95 9.17
N MET A 54 -9.22 3.10 9.80
CA MET A 54 -10.41 3.39 10.62
C MET A 54 -11.77 3.06 9.95
N GLY A 55 -11.80 2.89 8.64
CA GLY A 55 -12.99 2.45 7.90
C GLY A 55 -13.11 0.92 7.77
N ALA A 56 -12.11 0.15 8.20
CA ALA A 56 -12.14 -1.30 8.11
C ALA A 56 -13.07 -1.86 9.19
N ARG A 57 -14.20 -2.45 8.76
CA ARG A 57 -15.15 -3.11 9.66
C ARG A 57 -14.85 -4.60 9.76
N PRO A 58 -14.98 -5.20 10.94
CA PRO A 58 -14.88 -6.65 11.08
C PRO A 58 -15.86 -7.35 10.13
N GLN A 59 -15.40 -8.38 9.48
CA GLN A 59 -16.20 -9.25 8.63
C GLN A 59 -16.62 -10.50 9.41
N SER A 60 -17.75 -11.09 9.04
CA SER A 60 -18.18 -12.35 9.62
C SER A 60 -17.16 -13.45 9.33
N MET A 61 -16.75 -14.20 10.34
CA MET A 61 -15.89 -15.39 10.17
C MET A 61 -16.48 -16.36 9.16
N ALA A 62 -17.80 -16.57 9.19
CA ALA A 62 -18.48 -17.41 8.21
C ALA A 62 -18.31 -16.92 6.75
N THR A 63 -18.17 -15.63 6.54
CA THR A 63 -17.86 -15.07 5.21
C THR A 63 -16.39 -15.28 4.85
N LEU A 64 -15.49 -15.09 5.81
CA LEU A 64 -14.05 -15.22 5.62
C LEU A 64 -13.67 -16.70 5.31
N ASP A 65 -14.28 -17.66 5.99
CA ASP A 65 -14.05 -19.10 5.79
C ASP A 65 -14.42 -19.58 4.37
N ARG A 66 -15.25 -18.83 3.65
CA ARG A 66 -15.61 -19.15 2.27
C ARG A 66 -14.56 -18.77 1.25
N PHE A 67 -13.55 -17.98 1.65
CA PHE A 67 -12.37 -17.74 0.83
C PHE A 67 -11.34 -18.85 1.10
N GLU A 68 -11.27 -19.82 0.22
CA GLU A 68 -10.42 -21.00 0.38
C GLU A 68 -8.92 -20.68 0.34
N ASN A 69 -8.54 -19.62 -0.36
CA ASN A 69 -7.14 -19.27 -0.58
C ASN A 69 -6.83 -17.87 -0.06
N TRP A 70 -5.86 -17.79 0.83
CA TRP A 70 -5.37 -16.54 1.40
C TRP A 70 -3.92 -16.33 0.98
N VAL A 71 -3.62 -15.15 0.46
CA VAL A 71 -2.28 -14.78 0.02
C VAL A 71 -1.86 -13.50 0.73
N SER A 72 -0.79 -13.59 1.52
CA SER A 72 -0.13 -12.42 2.09
C SER A 72 0.76 -11.79 1.03
N VAL A 73 0.61 -10.47 0.84
CA VAL A 73 1.39 -9.70 -0.12
C VAL A 73 2.26 -8.70 0.64
N ASP A 74 3.54 -9.03 0.72
CA ASP A 74 4.56 -8.18 1.31
C ASP A 74 5.14 -7.17 0.31
N TYR A 75 6.02 -6.29 0.81
CA TYR A 75 6.81 -5.41 -0.04
C TYR A 75 7.70 -6.18 -1.00
N MET A 76 7.95 -5.60 -2.15
CA MET A 76 8.88 -6.17 -3.13
C MET A 76 10.29 -6.28 -2.52
N LYS A 77 11.04 -7.33 -2.91
CA LYS A 77 12.46 -7.42 -2.58
C LYS A 77 13.22 -6.24 -3.20
N PRO A 78 14.26 -5.68 -2.55
CA PRO A 78 14.94 -4.46 -2.99
C PRO A 78 15.28 -4.43 -4.48
N LYS A 79 15.89 -5.49 -5.01
CA LYS A 79 16.24 -5.59 -6.45
C LYS A 79 15.03 -5.46 -7.39
N LYS A 80 13.89 -6.07 -7.01
CA LYS A 80 12.65 -5.97 -7.81
C LYS A 80 12.02 -4.59 -7.67
N GLU A 81 12.07 -4.02 -6.47
CA GLU A 81 11.49 -2.70 -6.20
C GLU A 81 12.30 -1.59 -6.91
N THR A 82 13.64 -1.70 -6.96
CA THR A 82 14.50 -0.81 -7.77
C THR A 82 14.12 -0.87 -9.25
N ALA A 83 14.02 -2.08 -9.81
CA ALA A 83 13.63 -2.25 -11.21
C ALA A 83 12.23 -1.70 -11.50
N TRP A 84 11.27 -1.92 -10.60
CA TRP A 84 9.94 -1.36 -10.69
C TRP A 84 9.95 0.18 -10.61
N LEU A 85 10.69 0.75 -9.65
CA LEU A 85 10.77 2.20 -9.46
C LEU A 85 11.34 2.90 -10.71
N LYS A 86 12.40 2.35 -11.29
CA LYS A 86 12.97 2.83 -12.57
C LYS A 86 12.01 2.67 -13.74
N GLY A 87 11.24 1.59 -13.79
CA GLY A 87 10.21 1.39 -14.82
C GLY A 87 9.10 2.44 -14.78
N VAL A 88 8.72 2.90 -13.59
CA VAL A 88 7.67 3.93 -13.41
C VAL A 88 8.20 5.36 -13.35
N VAL A 89 9.51 5.55 -13.16
CA VAL A 89 10.22 6.83 -13.17
C VAL A 89 11.52 6.67 -13.98
N PRO A 90 11.44 6.62 -15.33
CA PRO A 90 12.59 6.26 -16.18
C PRO A 90 13.78 7.23 -16.10
N MET A 91 13.55 8.49 -15.71
CA MET A 91 14.60 9.50 -15.57
C MET A 91 15.40 9.38 -14.25
N LEU A 92 15.02 8.44 -13.37
CA LEU A 92 15.73 8.23 -12.11
C LEU A 92 17.03 7.45 -12.38
N SER A 93 18.17 7.94 -11.85
CA SER A 93 19.45 7.26 -11.95
C SER A 93 19.45 5.95 -11.13
N ASP A 94 20.37 5.04 -11.46
CA ASP A 94 20.51 3.78 -10.70
C ASP A 94 20.89 4.02 -9.25
N ASP A 95 21.80 4.96 -9.03
CA ASP A 95 22.30 5.29 -7.68
C ASP A 95 21.18 5.90 -6.84
N MET A 96 20.45 6.86 -7.39
CA MET A 96 19.32 7.48 -6.68
C MET A 96 18.19 6.48 -6.42
N ALA A 97 17.88 5.59 -7.38
CA ALA A 97 16.91 4.54 -7.17
C ALA A 97 17.32 3.61 -6.02
N SER A 98 18.58 3.19 -5.99
CA SER A 98 19.12 2.32 -4.93
C SER A 98 19.09 3.01 -3.56
N GLN A 99 19.44 4.30 -3.51
CA GLN A 99 19.40 5.11 -2.30
C GLN A 99 17.96 5.27 -1.76
N MET A 100 17.00 5.57 -2.62
CA MET A 100 15.59 5.65 -2.24
C MET A 100 15.03 4.30 -1.75
N ILE A 101 15.43 3.19 -2.34
CA ILE A 101 15.04 1.85 -1.90
C ILE A 101 15.66 1.51 -0.55
N SER A 102 16.92 1.86 -0.32
CA SER A 102 17.58 1.69 0.99
C SER A 102 16.82 2.47 2.07
N TYR A 103 16.51 3.75 1.79
CA TYR A 103 15.68 4.56 2.68
C TYR A 103 14.31 3.92 2.96
N ALA A 104 13.64 3.43 1.93
CA ALA A 104 12.34 2.79 2.09
C ALA A 104 12.41 1.54 2.98
N GLY A 105 13.49 0.77 2.89
CA GLY A 105 13.76 -0.38 3.75
C GLY A 105 13.87 0.03 5.23
N GLU A 106 14.72 1.00 5.54
CA GLU A 106 14.91 1.52 6.91
C GLU A 106 13.62 2.13 7.48
N HIS A 107 12.89 2.88 6.67
CA HIS A 107 11.61 3.47 7.04
C HIS A 107 10.58 2.38 7.44
N ARG A 108 10.48 1.30 6.65
CA ARG A 108 9.56 0.18 6.93
C ARG A 108 9.96 -0.59 8.17
N VAL A 109 11.27 -0.78 8.42
CA VAL A 109 11.78 -1.36 9.66
C VAL A 109 11.40 -0.49 10.86
N ALA A 110 11.61 0.83 10.78
CA ALA A 110 11.22 1.74 11.85
C ALA A 110 9.70 1.70 12.15
N PHE A 111 8.87 1.50 11.12
CA PHE A 111 7.43 1.31 11.29
C PHE A 111 7.12 -0.02 11.99
N VAL A 112 7.72 -1.13 11.58
CA VAL A 112 7.52 -2.45 12.22
C VAL A 112 7.98 -2.44 13.68
N ASP A 113 9.06 -1.71 13.97
CA ASP A 113 9.56 -1.51 15.34
C ASP A 113 8.69 -0.56 16.19
N GLY A 114 7.62 0.00 15.62
CA GLY A 114 6.73 0.94 16.31
C GLY A 114 7.35 2.32 16.60
N LYS A 115 8.46 2.66 15.93
CA LYS A 115 9.14 3.96 16.10
C LYS A 115 8.45 5.11 15.38
N ILE A 116 7.67 4.78 14.35
CA ILE A 116 6.88 5.73 13.54
C ILE A 116 5.50 5.16 13.27
N MET A 117 4.54 6.04 13.02
CA MET A 117 3.12 5.68 12.84
C MET A 117 2.74 5.31 11.41
N GLN A 118 3.51 5.69 10.42
CA GLN A 118 3.14 5.51 9.00
C GLN A 118 4.19 4.74 8.22
N PRO A 119 3.81 3.63 7.53
CA PRO A 119 4.74 2.91 6.66
C PRO A 119 4.93 3.64 5.32
N LEU A 120 6.10 3.50 4.72
CA LEU A 120 6.34 3.98 3.36
C LEU A 120 5.88 2.94 2.33
N SER A 121 4.73 3.21 1.72
CA SER A 121 4.17 2.36 0.66
C SER A 121 4.93 2.56 -0.67
N PRO A 122 4.83 1.61 -1.62
CA PRO A 122 5.35 1.80 -2.98
C PRO A 122 4.79 3.05 -3.69
N ARG A 123 3.54 3.44 -3.39
CA ARG A 123 2.96 4.70 -3.90
C ARG A 123 3.69 5.94 -3.36
N GLY A 124 3.98 5.96 -2.05
CA GLY A 124 4.74 7.04 -1.42
C GLY A 124 6.15 7.14 -1.98
N LEU A 125 6.83 5.99 -2.12
CA LEU A 125 8.16 5.92 -2.74
C LEU A 125 8.16 6.45 -4.18
N ARG A 126 7.17 6.04 -5.00
CA ARG A 126 7.00 6.57 -6.36
C ARG A 126 6.74 8.08 -6.37
N ALA A 127 5.95 8.59 -5.42
CA ALA A 127 5.68 10.03 -5.31
C ALA A 127 6.97 10.80 -5.02
N MET A 128 7.80 10.32 -4.09
CA MET A 128 9.09 10.90 -3.77
C MET A 128 10.02 10.91 -4.99
N ALA A 129 10.14 9.79 -5.72
CA ALA A 129 10.96 9.70 -6.91
C ALA A 129 10.49 10.64 -8.05
N LYS A 130 9.18 10.74 -8.27
CA LYS A 130 8.62 11.67 -9.25
C LYS A 130 8.88 13.13 -8.85
N ARG A 131 8.71 13.47 -7.58
CA ARG A 131 8.95 14.80 -7.07
C ARG A 131 10.42 15.16 -7.21
N PHE A 132 11.34 14.26 -6.86
CA PHE A 132 12.77 14.44 -7.06
C PHE A 132 13.11 14.79 -8.52
N VAL A 133 12.68 13.96 -9.47
CA VAL A 133 12.94 14.21 -10.91
C VAL A 133 12.35 15.57 -11.36
N SER A 134 11.13 15.89 -10.92
CA SER A 134 10.51 17.18 -11.24
C SER A 134 11.28 18.36 -10.64
N THR A 135 11.78 18.22 -9.41
CA THR A 135 12.56 19.29 -8.75
C THR A 135 13.93 19.46 -9.40
N MET A 136 14.57 18.35 -9.84
CA MET A 136 15.84 18.41 -10.59
C MET A 136 15.75 19.22 -11.89
N THR A 137 14.58 19.39 -12.48
CA THR A 137 14.39 20.26 -13.65
C THR A 137 14.40 21.77 -13.29
N LEU A 138 14.26 22.09 -12.01
CA LEU A 138 14.15 23.46 -11.51
C LEU A 138 15.37 23.88 -10.69
N VAL A 139 16.04 22.93 -10.07
CA VAL A 139 17.15 23.14 -9.12
C VAL A 139 18.32 22.28 -9.57
N ASP A 140 19.42 22.92 -9.95
CA ASP A 140 20.65 22.23 -10.36
C ASP A 140 21.48 21.77 -9.14
N ASN A 141 20.81 21.06 -8.22
CA ASN A 141 21.43 20.48 -7.02
C ASN A 141 20.64 19.24 -6.56
N GLU A 142 21.27 18.08 -6.72
CA GLU A 142 20.66 16.79 -6.42
C GLU A 142 20.27 16.65 -4.93
N ALA A 143 21.13 17.10 -4.01
CA ALA A 143 20.87 17.04 -2.58
C ALA A 143 19.65 17.91 -2.19
N ASN A 144 19.54 19.12 -2.74
CA ASN A 144 18.41 19.99 -2.49
C ASN A 144 17.11 19.42 -3.09
N ALA A 145 17.19 18.85 -4.30
CA ALA A 145 16.04 18.22 -4.93
C ALA A 145 15.55 17.00 -4.15
N LEU A 146 16.46 16.20 -3.62
CA LEU A 146 16.11 15.04 -2.80
C LEU A 146 15.53 15.47 -1.44
N ALA A 147 16.12 16.47 -0.78
CA ALA A 147 15.61 17.00 0.49
C ALA A 147 14.19 17.58 0.32
N GLU A 148 13.95 18.30 -0.75
CA GLU A 148 12.61 18.85 -1.06
C GLU A 148 11.61 17.74 -1.35
N ALA A 149 11.99 16.74 -2.16
CA ALA A 149 11.13 15.61 -2.46
C ALA A 149 10.78 14.82 -1.20
N PHE A 150 11.75 14.58 -0.33
CA PHE A 150 11.57 13.93 0.96
C PHE A 150 10.66 14.75 1.88
N GLY A 151 10.92 16.05 2.02
CA GLY A 151 10.11 16.96 2.82
C GLY A 151 8.64 16.92 2.41
N SER A 152 8.38 17.27 1.16
CA SER A 152 7.02 17.47 0.64
C SER A 152 6.20 16.15 0.50
N THR A 153 6.85 15.00 0.29
CA THR A 153 6.12 13.74 0.06
C THR A 153 6.04 12.85 1.28
N ILE A 154 6.94 13.01 2.26
CA ILE A 154 7.03 12.15 3.44
C ILE A 154 6.87 12.98 4.72
N LEU A 155 7.76 13.92 5.00
CA LEU A 155 7.80 14.59 6.29
C LEU A 155 6.57 15.45 6.59
N ASP A 156 6.08 16.22 5.62
CA ASP A 156 5.00 17.20 5.85
C ASP A 156 3.67 16.58 6.27
N ARG A 157 3.49 15.30 6.03
CA ARG A 157 2.32 14.53 6.46
C ARG A 157 2.51 13.76 7.76
N CYS A 158 3.71 13.83 8.37
CA CYS A 158 4.05 13.07 9.56
C CYS A 158 3.87 13.90 10.83
N THR A 159 3.69 13.23 11.97
CA THR A 159 3.71 13.87 13.28
C THR A 159 5.10 14.44 13.60
N SER A 160 5.18 15.39 14.54
CA SER A 160 6.47 15.95 14.95
C SER A 160 7.44 14.89 15.50
N GLN A 161 6.90 13.86 16.16
CA GLN A 161 7.69 12.75 16.68
C GLN A 161 8.27 11.89 15.55
N ASP A 162 7.45 11.54 14.56
CA ASP A 162 7.90 10.77 13.39
C ASP A 162 8.95 11.53 12.58
N LYS A 163 8.80 12.86 12.43
CA LYS A 163 9.75 13.70 11.70
C LYS A 163 11.17 13.53 12.22
N VAL A 164 11.38 13.59 13.53
CA VAL A 164 12.72 13.45 14.14
C VAL A 164 13.37 12.12 13.78
N VAL A 165 12.59 11.03 13.84
CA VAL A 165 13.09 9.69 13.50
C VAL A 165 13.41 9.60 12.01
N LEU A 166 12.51 10.08 11.16
CA LEU A 166 12.64 9.99 9.69
C LEU A 166 13.78 10.87 9.16
N GLU A 167 13.98 12.06 9.72
CA GLU A 167 15.13 12.92 9.40
C GLU A 167 16.45 12.24 9.79
N GLY A 168 16.52 11.58 10.95
CA GLY A 168 17.69 10.82 11.36
C GLY A 168 17.99 9.64 10.43
N LEU A 169 16.96 8.95 9.91
CA LEU A 169 17.11 7.90 8.89
C LEU A 169 17.63 8.49 7.57
N TYR A 170 17.02 9.56 7.12
CA TYR A 170 17.38 10.26 5.88
C TYR A 170 18.86 10.70 5.90
N GLN A 171 19.32 11.33 6.98
CA GLN A 171 20.70 11.78 7.12
C GLN A 171 21.73 10.64 7.13
N ARG A 172 21.38 9.45 7.61
CA ARG A 172 22.29 8.29 7.63
C ARG A 172 22.51 7.71 6.22
N ILE A 173 21.52 7.78 5.38
CA ILE A 173 21.57 7.17 4.04
C ILE A 173 22.15 8.14 3.00
N ASN A 174 22.07 9.44 3.26
CA ASN A 174 22.56 10.49 2.37
C ASN A 174 23.95 11.03 2.79
N LYS A 175 24.70 10.27 3.56
CA LYS A 175 26.13 10.51 3.82
C LYS A 175 26.97 9.83 2.75
#